data_9c882454430bcec808540bb419d10f53
#
_entry.id   9c882454430bcec808540bb419d10f53
#
_cell.length_a   1.000
_cell.length_b   1.000
_cell.length_c   1.000
_cell.angle_alpha   90.00
_cell.angle_beta   90.00
_cell.angle_gamma   90.00
#
_symmetry.space_group_name_H-M   'P 1'
#
loop_
_entity.id
_entity.type
_entity.pdbx_description
1 polymer ?
#
loop_
_entity_poly.entity_id
_entity_poly.type
_entity_poly.pdbx_seq_one_letter_code
_entity_poly.pdbx_strand_id
1 'polypeptide(L)'
;MTEREWDKRLHIRTIGREDEANPHYSPYEPTPYAVLQRLADSGHIRRKDRLLDYGCGKGRVALFMAHVVGCRATGIDHSKKLIDIAAENRKSARLGDRVSLVCSRAEQYEIRDENVFFFFNPFSEAIFDSVLRRLEQSWQEAPRRLTVICYYPSDAYIQRLDATPELRPLDIIDCNDLFNGNNPRERIVVYRF
;
A
#
# COMPACT_ATOMS: atom_id res chain seq x y z
N MET A 1 -19.08 -7.93 -3.30
CA MET A 1 -19.05 -7.83 -1.81
C MET A 1 -18.83 -6.39 -1.41
N THR A 2 -19.59 -5.90 -0.46
CA THR A 2 -19.46 -4.54 0.12
C THR A 2 -18.27 -4.44 1.07
N GLU A 3 -17.90 -3.21 1.44
CA GLU A 3 -16.85 -2.92 2.43
C GLU A 3 -17.10 -3.64 3.77
N ARG A 4 -18.37 -3.64 4.24
CA ARG A 4 -18.75 -4.30 5.49
C ARG A 4 -18.70 -5.82 5.42
N GLU A 5 -19.06 -6.38 4.29
CA GLU A 5 -19.01 -7.85 4.07
C GLU A 5 -17.56 -8.34 4.06
N TRP A 6 -16.65 -7.57 3.46
CA TRP A 6 -15.22 -7.88 3.49
C TRP A 6 -14.62 -7.77 4.90
N ASP A 7 -14.88 -6.67 5.62
CA ASP A 7 -14.43 -6.53 7.01
C ASP A 7 -14.94 -7.70 7.88
N LYS A 8 -16.21 -8.07 7.72
CA LYS A 8 -16.80 -9.22 8.42
C LYS A 8 -16.13 -10.55 8.04
N ARG A 9 -15.90 -10.79 6.75
CA ARG A 9 -15.25 -12.01 6.26
C ARG A 9 -13.83 -12.16 6.78
N LEU A 10 -13.09 -11.05 6.84
CA LEU A 10 -11.72 -11.03 7.34
C LEU A 10 -11.64 -10.93 8.88
N HIS A 11 -12.78 -10.75 9.57
CA HIS A 11 -12.86 -10.48 11.00
C HIS A 11 -12.06 -9.24 11.43
N ILE A 12 -12.10 -8.17 10.64
CA ILE A 12 -11.37 -6.92 10.90
C ILE A 12 -12.29 -5.71 10.93
N ARG A 13 -11.76 -4.56 11.36
CA ARG A 13 -12.47 -3.29 11.43
C ARG A 13 -11.61 -2.21 10.81
N THR A 14 -11.85 -1.92 9.53
CA THR A 14 -11.05 -0.96 8.80
C THR A 14 -11.86 0.21 8.23
N ILE A 15 -13.19 0.14 8.29
CA ILE A 15 -14.09 1.20 7.81
C ILE A 15 -13.96 2.46 8.69
N GLY A 16 -14.16 3.61 8.07
CA GLY A 16 -14.15 4.93 8.68
C GLY A 16 -12.95 5.75 8.24
N ARG A 17 -13.00 7.03 8.58
CA ARG A 17 -11.94 8.02 8.32
C ARG A 17 -11.43 8.53 9.65
N GLU A 18 -10.16 8.84 9.74
CA GLU A 18 -9.56 9.52 10.90
C GLU A 18 -8.71 10.67 10.41
N ASP A 19 -8.93 11.83 10.99
CA ASP A 19 -8.19 13.03 10.65
C ASP A 19 -6.73 12.95 11.13
N GLU A 20 -5.87 13.60 10.40
CA GLU A 20 -4.45 13.70 10.69
C GLU A 20 -4.08 15.19 10.88
N ALA A 21 -3.42 15.48 11.99
CA ALA A 21 -3.02 16.84 12.32
C ALA A 21 -1.70 17.24 11.68
N ASN A 22 -0.86 16.28 11.31
CA ASN A 22 0.44 16.54 10.69
C ASN A 22 0.28 16.77 9.18
N PRO A 23 0.61 17.97 8.65
CA PRO A 23 0.40 18.28 7.24
C PRO A 23 1.22 17.45 6.25
N HIS A 24 2.20 16.71 6.74
CA HIS A 24 3.01 15.82 5.91
C HIS A 24 2.40 14.42 5.70
N TYR A 25 1.32 14.08 6.42
CA TYR A 25 0.63 12.80 6.31
C TYR A 25 -0.83 13.01 5.91
N SER A 26 -1.35 12.06 5.16
CA SER A 26 -2.76 12.08 4.76
C SER A 26 -3.65 11.53 5.87
N PRO A 27 -4.90 12.02 5.99
CA PRO A 27 -5.90 11.39 6.85
C PRO A 27 -6.06 9.91 6.52
N TYR A 28 -6.35 9.09 7.53
CA TYR A 28 -6.65 7.69 7.29
C TYR A 28 -7.92 7.54 6.45
N GLU A 29 -7.77 6.90 5.32
CA GLU A 29 -8.84 6.46 4.44
C GLU A 29 -8.51 5.06 3.90
N PRO A 30 -9.42 4.08 4.08
CA PRO A 30 -9.11 2.73 3.66
C PRO A 30 -9.24 2.56 2.14
N THR A 31 -8.28 1.92 1.50
CA THR A 31 -8.39 1.54 0.08
C THR A 31 -9.64 0.68 -0.15
N PRO A 32 -10.51 1.01 -1.13
CA PRO A 32 -11.72 0.23 -1.40
C PRO A 32 -11.41 -1.24 -1.72
N TYR A 33 -12.20 -2.16 -1.18
CA TYR A 33 -11.97 -3.59 -1.43
C TYR A 33 -12.13 -3.99 -2.89
N ALA A 34 -12.98 -3.30 -3.65
CA ALA A 34 -13.12 -3.53 -5.09
C ALA A 34 -11.81 -3.23 -5.84
N VAL A 35 -11.10 -2.17 -5.45
CA VAL A 35 -9.77 -1.83 -5.97
C VAL A 35 -8.74 -2.88 -5.57
N LEU A 36 -8.74 -3.30 -4.30
CA LEU A 36 -7.84 -4.33 -3.82
C LEU A 36 -8.06 -5.68 -4.53
N GLN A 37 -9.31 -6.05 -4.81
CA GLN A 37 -9.63 -7.25 -5.56
C GLN A 37 -9.09 -7.15 -7.00
N ARG A 38 -9.30 -6.02 -7.67
CA ARG A 38 -8.76 -5.75 -9.01
C ARG A 38 -7.24 -5.83 -9.04
N LEU A 39 -6.57 -5.28 -8.03
CA LEU A 39 -5.11 -5.40 -7.88
C LEU A 39 -4.68 -6.85 -7.65
N ALA A 40 -5.38 -7.60 -6.83
CA ALA A 40 -5.08 -9.02 -6.60
C ALA A 40 -5.22 -9.84 -7.89
N ASP A 41 -6.28 -9.59 -8.67
CA ASP A 41 -6.57 -10.29 -9.93
C ASP A 41 -5.59 -9.92 -11.07
N SER A 42 -4.94 -8.76 -11.00
CA SER A 42 -3.95 -8.31 -11.99
C SER A 42 -2.68 -9.16 -12.04
N GLY A 43 -2.38 -9.89 -10.99
CA GLY A 43 -1.18 -10.74 -10.89
C GLY A 43 0.13 -9.97 -10.65
N HIS A 44 0.07 -8.66 -10.38
CA HIS A 44 1.26 -7.87 -10.02
C HIS A 44 1.81 -8.21 -8.64
N ILE A 45 0.96 -8.73 -7.74
CA ILE A 45 1.34 -9.26 -6.43
C ILE A 45 1.13 -10.78 -6.45
N ARG A 46 2.15 -11.55 -6.12
CA ARG A 46 2.12 -13.03 -6.15
C ARG A 46 2.37 -13.61 -4.77
N ARG A 47 2.02 -14.86 -4.57
CA ARG A 47 2.19 -15.56 -3.28
C ARG A 47 3.62 -15.52 -2.72
N LYS A 48 4.62 -15.53 -3.59
CA LYS A 48 6.04 -15.49 -3.19
C LYS A 48 6.55 -14.07 -2.88
N ASP A 49 5.78 -13.04 -3.22
CA ASP A 49 6.19 -11.66 -3.03
C ASP A 49 6.05 -11.24 -1.56
N ARG A 50 6.80 -10.21 -1.19
CA ARG A 50 6.78 -9.55 0.10
C ARG A 50 6.34 -8.12 -0.09
N LEU A 51 5.09 -7.86 0.27
CA LEU A 51 4.45 -6.56 0.14
C LEU A 51 4.85 -5.67 1.31
N LEU A 52 5.19 -4.41 1.03
CA LEU A 52 5.25 -3.34 2.02
C LEU A 52 4.14 -2.31 1.70
N ASP A 53 3.25 -2.13 2.66
CA ASP A 53 2.13 -1.18 2.61
C ASP A 53 2.52 0.08 3.38
N TYR A 54 2.81 1.16 2.66
CA TYR A 54 3.20 2.44 3.24
C TYR A 54 1.96 3.26 3.64
N GLY A 55 1.87 3.64 4.91
CA GLY A 55 0.69 4.27 5.48
C GLY A 55 -0.46 3.27 5.62
N CYS A 56 -0.17 2.12 6.19
CA CYS A 56 -1.11 0.99 6.23
C CYS A 56 -2.38 1.25 7.06
N GLY A 57 -2.40 2.31 7.86
CA GLY A 57 -3.52 2.65 8.72
C GLY A 57 -3.93 1.48 9.62
N LYS A 58 -5.18 1.05 9.49
CA LYS A 58 -5.75 -0.10 10.22
C LYS A 58 -5.37 -1.47 9.60
N GLY A 59 -4.43 -1.50 8.63
CA GLY A 59 -3.84 -2.70 8.06
C GLY A 59 -4.65 -3.38 6.94
N ARG A 60 -5.64 -2.71 6.33
CA ARG A 60 -6.54 -3.32 5.33
C ARG A 60 -5.80 -3.97 4.18
N VAL A 61 -4.90 -3.23 3.52
CA VAL A 61 -4.20 -3.71 2.32
C VAL A 61 -3.34 -4.93 2.65
N ALA A 62 -2.51 -4.84 3.69
CA ALA A 62 -1.64 -5.92 4.11
C ALA A 62 -2.42 -7.19 4.47
N LEU A 63 -3.52 -7.05 5.24
CA LEU A 63 -4.36 -8.17 5.66
C LEU A 63 -5.12 -8.79 4.47
N PHE A 64 -5.69 -7.96 3.60
CA PHE A 64 -6.41 -8.43 2.42
C PHE A 64 -5.49 -9.18 1.46
N MET A 65 -4.34 -8.62 1.11
CA MET A 65 -3.40 -9.25 0.18
C MET A 65 -2.81 -10.55 0.75
N ALA A 66 -2.52 -10.58 2.04
CA ALA A 66 -2.08 -11.80 2.70
C ALA A 66 -3.18 -12.89 2.71
N HIS A 67 -4.46 -12.50 2.79
CA HIS A 67 -5.60 -13.45 2.75
C HIS A 67 -5.88 -13.95 1.33
N VAL A 68 -6.01 -13.04 0.35
CA VAL A 68 -6.48 -13.37 -1.01
C VAL A 68 -5.34 -13.91 -1.87
N VAL A 69 -4.20 -13.24 -1.89
CA VAL A 69 -3.04 -13.63 -2.71
C VAL A 69 -2.16 -14.64 -1.99
N GLY A 70 -2.15 -14.62 -0.66
CA GLY A 70 -1.31 -15.48 0.16
C GLY A 70 0.14 -15.01 0.25
N CYS A 71 0.45 -13.78 -0.12
CA CYS A 71 1.78 -13.18 0.02
C CYS A 71 2.13 -12.89 1.49
N ARG A 72 3.40 -12.63 1.78
CA ARG A 72 3.78 -12.00 3.04
C ARG A 72 3.59 -10.49 2.90
N ALA A 73 3.14 -9.84 3.96
CA ALA A 73 2.91 -8.40 3.94
C ALA A 73 3.42 -7.74 5.23
N THR A 74 4.05 -6.59 5.07
CA THR A 74 4.40 -5.68 6.16
C THR A 74 3.60 -4.41 5.99
N GLY A 75 2.86 -3.98 7.01
CA GLY A 75 2.23 -2.67 7.04
C GLY A 75 2.99 -1.73 7.95
N ILE A 76 3.30 -0.53 7.47
CA ILE A 76 3.91 0.51 8.31
C ILE A 76 3.04 1.76 8.36
N ASP A 77 2.99 2.37 9.52
CA ASP A 77 2.31 3.65 9.75
C ASP A 77 3.02 4.41 10.87
N HIS A 78 3.03 5.74 10.80
CA HIS A 78 3.61 6.58 11.85
C HIS A 78 2.69 6.68 13.08
N SER A 79 1.38 6.47 12.88
CA SER A 79 0.38 6.54 13.94
C SER A 79 0.35 5.26 14.78
N LYS A 80 0.86 5.35 16.00
CA LYS A 80 0.78 4.25 16.97
C LYS A 80 -0.66 3.78 17.21
N LYS A 81 -1.61 4.71 17.24
CA LYS A 81 -3.05 4.42 17.40
C LYS A 81 -3.56 3.51 16.28
N LEU A 82 -3.22 3.83 15.02
CA LEU A 82 -3.66 3.04 13.87
C LEU A 82 -2.98 1.66 13.84
N ILE A 83 -1.70 1.60 14.18
CA ILE A 83 -0.96 0.32 14.29
C ILE A 83 -1.53 -0.58 15.39
N ASP A 84 -1.98 -0.02 16.52
CA ASP A 84 -2.61 -0.83 17.58
C ASP A 84 -3.93 -1.45 17.07
N ILE A 85 -4.74 -0.68 16.34
CA ILE A 85 -5.96 -1.21 15.70
C ILE A 85 -5.61 -2.27 14.65
N ALA A 86 -4.59 -2.04 13.83
CA ALA A 86 -4.13 -3.00 12.84
C ALA A 86 -3.64 -4.31 13.49
N ALA A 87 -2.97 -4.23 14.64
CA ALA A 87 -2.53 -5.40 15.40
C ALA A 87 -3.70 -6.25 15.90
N GLU A 88 -4.77 -5.61 16.41
CA GLU A 88 -6.00 -6.31 16.77
C GLU A 88 -6.67 -6.95 15.55
N ASN A 89 -6.72 -6.24 14.43
CA ASN A 89 -7.23 -6.77 13.16
C ASN A 89 -6.43 -7.99 12.70
N ARG A 90 -5.09 -7.94 12.75
CA ARG A 90 -4.22 -9.08 12.41
C ARG A 90 -4.52 -10.30 13.26
N LYS A 91 -4.67 -10.10 14.57
CA LYS A 91 -4.99 -11.17 15.52
C LYS A 91 -6.34 -11.80 15.19
N SER A 92 -7.35 -10.98 14.95
CA SER A 92 -8.71 -11.45 14.61
C SER A 92 -8.76 -12.16 13.25
N ALA A 93 -8.00 -11.69 12.26
CA ALA A 93 -7.91 -12.29 10.91
C ALA A 93 -7.16 -13.64 10.91
N ARG A 94 -6.49 -14.03 11.99
CA ARG A 94 -5.74 -15.29 12.15
C ARG A 94 -4.69 -15.52 11.05
N LEU A 95 -4.06 -14.46 10.56
CA LEU A 95 -3.05 -14.54 9.50
C LEU A 95 -1.63 -14.86 10.03
N GLY A 96 -1.44 -14.91 11.36
CA GLY A 96 -0.20 -15.31 12.00
C GLY A 96 1.00 -14.48 11.54
N ASP A 97 2.11 -15.16 11.24
CA ASP A 97 3.38 -14.54 10.83
C ASP A 97 3.40 -14.08 9.36
N ARG A 98 2.26 -14.22 8.66
CA ARG A 98 2.16 -13.78 7.27
C ARG A 98 2.09 -12.26 7.15
N VAL A 99 1.60 -11.58 8.21
CA VAL A 99 1.50 -10.13 8.27
C VAL A 99 2.30 -9.59 9.43
N SER A 100 3.18 -8.63 9.16
CA SER A 100 3.90 -7.83 10.15
C SER A 100 3.37 -6.40 10.18
N LEU A 101 3.39 -5.77 11.34
CA LEU A 101 2.93 -4.39 11.52
C LEU A 101 3.99 -3.62 12.31
N VAL A 102 4.39 -2.46 11.81
CA VAL A 102 5.48 -1.67 12.39
C VAL A 102 5.04 -0.21 12.52
N CYS A 103 5.15 0.34 13.74
CA CYS A 103 4.99 1.77 13.95
C CYS A 103 6.31 2.45 13.57
N SER A 104 6.33 3.10 12.41
CA SER A 104 7.53 3.75 11.86
C SER A 104 7.14 4.86 10.91
N ARG A 105 7.98 5.91 10.84
CA ARG A 105 7.93 6.84 9.73
C ARG A 105 8.41 6.16 8.46
N ALA A 106 7.80 6.51 7.32
CA ALA A 106 8.09 5.91 6.02
C ALA A 106 9.57 6.05 5.63
N GLU A 107 10.11 7.26 5.82
CA GLU A 107 11.50 7.61 5.50
C GLU A 107 12.55 7.00 6.45
N GLN A 108 12.12 6.37 7.53
CA GLN A 108 13.00 5.72 8.52
C GLN A 108 12.97 4.19 8.45
N TYR A 109 11.97 3.64 7.75
CA TYR A 109 11.84 2.19 7.65
C TYR A 109 12.98 1.59 6.82
N GLU A 110 13.63 0.57 7.35
CA GLU A 110 14.64 -0.19 6.63
C GLU A 110 13.99 -1.26 5.76
N ILE A 111 14.14 -1.11 4.44
CA ILE A 111 13.70 -2.09 3.47
C ILE A 111 14.64 -3.29 3.54
N ARG A 112 14.09 -4.46 3.76
CA ARG A 112 14.87 -5.71 3.90
C ARG A 112 14.74 -6.57 2.66
N ASP A 113 13.72 -7.38 2.63
CA ASP A 113 13.46 -8.35 1.58
C ASP A 113 12.12 -8.13 0.86
N GLU A 114 11.47 -7.01 1.17
CA GLU A 114 10.27 -6.58 0.46
C GLU A 114 10.61 -6.26 -1.01
N ASN A 115 9.70 -6.62 -1.88
CA ASN A 115 9.87 -6.45 -3.32
C ASN A 115 8.64 -5.86 -4.02
N VAL A 116 7.55 -5.63 -3.29
CA VAL A 116 6.36 -4.92 -3.77
C VAL A 116 5.99 -3.84 -2.78
N PHE A 117 5.81 -2.61 -3.24
CA PHE A 117 5.58 -1.43 -2.42
C PHE A 117 4.27 -0.78 -2.83
N PHE A 118 3.34 -0.67 -1.90
CA PHE A 118 2.01 -0.09 -2.15
C PHE A 118 1.86 1.26 -1.47
N PHE A 119 1.22 2.20 -2.20
CA PHE A 119 0.94 3.56 -1.76
C PHE A 119 -0.48 3.98 -2.15
N PHE A 120 -1.21 4.55 -1.21
CA PHE A 120 -2.46 5.29 -1.46
C PHE A 120 -2.31 6.72 -0.94
N ASN A 121 -1.45 7.52 -1.59
CA ASN A 121 -1.11 8.90 -1.19
C ASN A 121 -0.92 9.09 0.32
N PRO A 122 -0.13 8.28 1.02
CA PRO A 122 -0.10 8.28 2.48
C PRO A 122 0.58 9.51 3.08
N PHE A 123 1.36 10.27 2.31
CA PHE A 123 2.18 11.38 2.79
C PHE A 123 2.55 12.38 1.69
N SER A 124 3.20 13.49 2.10
CA SER A 124 3.64 14.54 1.19
C SER A 124 4.69 14.06 0.18
N GLU A 125 4.83 14.82 -0.90
CA GLU A 125 5.83 14.59 -1.96
C GLU A 125 7.25 14.47 -1.41
N ALA A 126 7.63 15.29 -0.43
CA ALA A 126 8.96 15.28 0.18
C ALA A 126 9.27 13.95 0.88
N ILE A 127 8.28 13.36 1.57
CA ILE A 127 8.41 12.04 2.17
C ILE A 127 8.45 10.97 1.07
N PHE A 128 7.60 11.09 0.06
CA PHE A 128 7.58 10.15 -1.08
C PHE A 128 8.91 10.11 -1.82
N ASP A 129 9.51 11.28 -2.08
CA ASP A 129 10.85 11.39 -2.68
C ASP A 129 11.92 10.69 -1.83
N SER A 130 11.89 10.91 -0.53
CA SER A 130 12.81 10.25 0.41
C SER A 130 12.65 8.73 0.41
N VAL A 131 11.40 8.24 0.32
CA VAL A 131 11.11 6.81 0.23
C VAL A 131 11.60 6.23 -1.10
N LEU A 132 11.35 6.90 -2.23
CA LEU A 132 11.83 6.43 -3.54
C LEU A 132 13.35 6.32 -3.60
N ARG A 133 14.09 7.28 -3.03
CA ARG A 133 15.57 7.19 -2.93
C ARG A 133 16.02 5.97 -2.13
N ARG A 134 15.28 5.60 -1.07
CA ARG A 134 15.58 4.38 -0.29
C ARG A 134 15.27 3.10 -1.07
N LEU A 135 14.21 3.10 -1.89
CA LEU A 135 13.92 1.99 -2.80
C LEU A 135 15.04 1.82 -3.83
N GLU A 136 15.46 2.92 -4.44
CA GLU A 136 16.57 2.95 -5.39
C GLU A 136 17.87 2.44 -4.76
N GLN A 137 18.24 2.96 -3.58
CA GLN A 137 19.40 2.49 -2.84
C GLN A 137 19.31 1.00 -2.52
N SER A 138 18.16 0.52 -2.01
CA SER A 138 17.94 -0.89 -1.73
C SER A 138 18.05 -1.78 -2.97
N TRP A 139 17.63 -1.24 -4.14
CA TRP A 139 17.78 -1.93 -5.42
C TRP A 139 19.25 -1.97 -5.87
N GLN A 140 19.97 -0.86 -5.73
CA GLN A 140 21.41 -0.79 -6.08
C GLN A 140 22.27 -1.71 -5.21
N GLU A 141 22.00 -1.77 -3.90
CA GLU A 141 22.72 -2.62 -2.96
C GLU A 141 22.45 -4.12 -3.16
N ALA A 142 21.22 -4.46 -3.53
CA ALA A 142 20.78 -5.84 -3.78
C ALA A 142 19.82 -5.88 -4.98
N PRO A 143 20.36 -5.95 -6.22
CA PRO A 143 19.55 -5.94 -7.43
C PRO A 143 18.55 -7.10 -7.45
N ARG A 144 17.28 -6.73 -7.47
CA ARG A 144 16.13 -7.65 -7.53
C ARG A 144 14.95 -6.95 -8.15
N ARG A 145 13.94 -7.69 -8.58
CA ARG A 145 12.71 -7.10 -9.07
C ARG A 145 12.00 -6.35 -7.95
N LEU A 146 11.93 -5.03 -8.04
CA LEU A 146 11.10 -4.20 -7.18
C LEU A 146 9.92 -3.66 -7.98
N THR A 147 8.72 -3.74 -7.41
CA THR A 147 7.47 -3.24 -8.02
C THR A 147 6.89 -2.15 -7.13
N VAL A 148 6.66 -0.97 -7.69
CA VAL A 148 6.01 0.17 -7.03
C VAL A 148 4.59 0.26 -7.55
N ILE A 149 3.61 0.27 -6.66
CA ILE A 149 2.18 0.28 -6.95
C ILE A 149 1.56 1.47 -6.24
N CYS A 150 1.00 2.42 -7.00
CA CYS A 150 0.29 3.56 -6.43
C CYS A 150 -1.18 3.51 -6.85
N TYR A 151 -2.09 3.48 -5.89
CA TYR A 151 -3.51 3.71 -6.12
C TYR A 151 -3.85 5.18 -5.94
N TYR A 152 -4.69 5.71 -6.83
CA TYR A 152 -5.16 7.09 -6.82
C TYR A 152 -4.02 8.13 -6.74
N PRO A 153 -2.96 8.00 -7.53
CA PRO A 153 -1.76 8.81 -7.37
C PRO A 153 -2.02 10.29 -7.61
N SER A 154 -1.35 11.16 -6.86
CA SER A 154 -1.27 12.58 -7.19
C SER A 154 -0.38 12.79 -8.43
N ASP A 155 -0.56 13.93 -9.12
CA ASP A 155 0.28 14.28 -10.27
C ASP A 155 1.75 14.39 -9.86
N ALA A 156 2.02 14.87 -8.65
CA ALA A 156 3.37 14.96 -8.10
C ALA A 156 4.02 13.58 -7.89
N TYR A 157 3.24 12.58 -7.43
CA TYR A 157 3.73 11.21 -7.34
C TYR A 157 4.08 10.65 -8.72
N ILE A 158 3.22 10.87 -9.73
CA ILE A 158 3.48 10.45 -11.12
C ILE A 158 4.74 11.12 -11.66
N GLN A 159 4.85 12.45 -11.54
CA GLN A 159 6.03 13.19 -12.00
C GLN A 159 7.32 12.66 -11.35
N ARG A 160 7.27 12.33 -10.07
CA ARG A 160 8.44 11.80 -9.36
C ARG A 160 8.80 10.38 -9.80
N LEU A 161 7.82 9.52 -10.04
CA LEU A 161 8.04 8.17 -10.58
C LEU A 161 8.65 8.24 -11.98
N ASP A 162 8.10 9.07 -12.87
CA ASP A 162 8.59 9.24 -14.23
C ASP A 162 9.99 9.89 -14.30
N ALA A 163 10.33 10.72 -13.31
CA ALA A 163 11.65 11.35 -13.20
C ALA A 163 12.73 10.42 -12.61
N THR A 164 12.38 9.22 -12.14
CA THR A 164 13.35 8.24 -11.61
C THR A 164 13.88 7.37 -12.77
N PRO A 165 15.16 7.49 -13.18
CA PRO A 165 15.66 6.87 -14.42
C PRO A 165 15.58 5.34 -14.45
N GLU A 166 15.68 4.71 -13.27
CA GLU A 166 15.68 3.25 -13.11
C GLU A 166 14.28 2.65 -13.09
N LEU A 167 13.26 3.47 -12.78
CA LEU A 167 11.87 3.05 -12.78
C LEU A 167 11.28 3.08 -14.19
N ARG A 168 10.58 2.03 -14.55
CA ARG A 168 9.86 1.94 -15.81
C ARG A 168 8.37 1.74 -15.55
N PRO A 169 7.49 2.49 -16.23
CA PRO A 169 6.07 2.21 -16.19
C PRO A 169 5.80 0.81 -16.73
N LEU A 170 5.01 0.03 -16.02
CA LEU A 170 4.70 -1.35 -16.37
C LEU A 170 3.24 -1.52 -16.76
N ASP A 171 2.32 -0.91 -16.01
CA ASP A 171 0.89 -1.08 -16.21
C ASP A 171 0.09 0.09 -15.62
N ILE A 172 -1.10 0.32 -16.18
CA ILE A 172 -2.11 1.24 -15.64
C ILE A 172 -3.43 0.49 -15.61
N ILE A 173 -3.95 0.27 -14.41
CA ILE A 173 -5.19 -0.44 -14.19
C ILE A 173 -6.29 0.59 -13.91
N ASP A 174 -7.22 0.76 -14.84
CA ASP A 174 -8.38 1.64 -14.64
C ASP A 174 -9.31 1.10 -13.56
N CYS A 175 -9.76 1.98 -12.68
CA CYS A 175 -10.69 1.67 -11.60
C CYS A 175 -11.98 2.53 -11.66
N ASN A 176 -12.17 3.35 -12.70
CA ASN A 176 -13.31 4.26 -12.82
C ASN A 176 -14.66 3.53 -12.81
N ASP A 177 -14.74 2.36 -13.43
CA ASP A 177 -15.95 1.55 -13.49
C ASP A 177 -16.40 0.98 -12.13
N LEU A 178 -15.54 1.05 -11.12
CA LEU A 178 -15.86 0.66 -9.75
C LEU A 178 -16.62 1.74 -8.98
N PHE A 179 -16.70 2.95 -9.52
CA PHE A 179 -17.26 4.12 -8.85
C PHE A 179 -18.24 4.87 -9.76
N ASN A 180 -19.13 5.65 -9.14
CA ASN A 180 -20.01 6.54 -9.86
C ASN A 180 -19.26 7.84 -10.17
N GLY A 181 -18.76 7.99 -11.38
CA GLY A 181 -18.06 9.20 -11.80
C GLY A 181 -16.96 8.91 -12.83
N ASN A 182 -16.39 10.00 -13.37
CA ASN A 182 -15.25 9.92 -14.25
C ASN A 182 -14.11 10.72 -13.61
N ASN A 183 -13.30 10.05 -12.82
CA ASN A 183 -12.15 10.64 -12.15
C ASN A 183 -10.86 9.98 -12.66
N PRO A 184 -10.02 10.69 -13.43
CA PRO A 184 -8.82 10.10 -14.04
C PRO A 184 -7.79 9.60 -13.02
N ARG A 185 -7.95 9.97 -11.73
CA ARG A 185 -7.11 9.45 -10.66
C ARG A 185 -7.58 8.09 -10.13
N GLU A 186 -8.81 7.64 -10.44
CA GLU A 186 -9.31 6.31 -10.09
C GLU A 186 -8.63 5.23 -10.93
N ARG A 187 -7.33 5.06 -10.64
CA ARG A 187 -6.46 4.08 -11.30
C ARG A 187 -5.35 3.60 -10.37
N ILE A 188 -4.83 2.44 -10.69
CA ILE A 188 -3.59 1.92 -10.10
C ILE A 188 -2.50 2.08 -11.16
N VAL A 189 -1.38 2.67 -10.80
CA VAL A 189 -0.19 2.69 -11.65
C VAL A 189 0.86 1.74 -11.07
N VAL A 190 1.52 1.01 -11.95
CA VAL A 190 2.52 0.01 -11.60
C VAL A 190 3.83 0.36 -12.30
N TYR A 191 4.90 0.49 -11.51
CA TYR A 191 6.26 0.74 -11.98
C TYR A 191 7.19 -0.39 -11.51
N ARG A 192 8.33 -0.51 -12.18
CA ARG A 192 9.34 -1.53 -11.86
C ARG A 192 10.76 -0.98 -12.01
N PHE A 193 11.62 -1.30 -11.01
CA PHE A 193 13.07 -1.27 -11.15
C PHE A 193 13.56 -2.47 -11.95
#